data_eb2377f091671a44518f033c0ad4435e
#
_entry.id   eb2377f091671a44518f033c0ad4435e
#
_cell.length_a   1.000
_cell.length_b   1.000
_cell.length_c   1.000
_cell.angle_alpha   90.00
_cell.angle_beta   90.00
_cell.angle_gamma   90.00
#
_symmetry.space_group_name_H-M   'P 1'
#
loop_
_entity.id
_entity.type
_entity.pdbx_description
1 polymer ?
#
loop_
_entity_poly.entity_id
_entity_poly.type
_entity_poly.pdbx_seq_one_letter_code
_entity_poly.pdbx_strand_id
1 'polypeptide(L)'
;MNVIECYGLIGDYKDVSSRLPNDALIKRFLGKFTQDQSFGELKAALEAEDTENAFRAAHTLKGVCANLSITNLGADVIEITEKLRGGNLDEARKLFPQAEEKYRMTMEAIAKLD
;
A
#
# COMPACT_ATOMS: atom_id res chain seq x y z
N MET A 1 4.35 1.76 19.83
CA MET A 1 3.80 0.41 19.57
C MET A 1 4.88 -0.48 18.95
N ASN A 2 4.79 -1.79 19.15
CA ASN A 2 5.75 -2.72 18.54
C ASN A 2 5.26 -3.17 17.15
N VAL A 3 6.11 -3.92 16.45
CA VAL A 3 5.82 -4.38 15.09
C VAL A 3 4.57 -5.26 15.03
N ILE A 4 4.38 -6.15 16.01
CA ILE A 4 3.21 -7.04 16.04
C ILE A 4 1.93 -6.24 16.17
N GLU A 5 1.90 -5.26 17.06
CA GLU A 5 0.75 -4.37 17.24
C GLU A 5 0.47 -3.55 15.98
N CYS A 6 1.52 -3.06 15.34
CA CYS A 6 1.39 -2.31 14.09
C CYS A 6 0.69 -3.17 13.03
N TYR A 7 1.15 -4.41 12.84
CA TYR A 7 0.54 -5.30 11.84
C TYR A 7 -0.90 -5.68 12.19
N GLY A 8 -1.29 -5.63 13.45
CA GLY A 8 -2.69 -5.77 13.82
C GLY A 8 -3.60 -4.73 13.17
N LEU A 9 -3.04 -3.58 12.79
CA LEU A 9 -3.77 -2.49 12.14
C LEU A 9 -3.60 -2.48 10.61
N ILE A 10 -2.46 -2.96 10.09
CA ILE A 10 -2.12 -2.75 8.68
C ILE A 10 -2.02 -4.02 7.86
N GLY A 11 -1.83 -5.19 8.46
CA GLY A 11 -1.60 -6.37 7.65
C GLY A 11 -1.42 -7.67 8.43
N ASP A 12 -0.53 -8.51 7.93
CA ASP A 12 -0.33 -9.88 8.40
C ASP A 12 1.10 -10.08 8.90
N TYR A 13 1.27 -10.04 10.23
CA TYR A 13 2.58 -10.21 10.85
C TYR A 13 3.18 -11.59 10.57
N LYS A 14 2.36 -12.64 10.63
CA LYS A 14 2.84 -14.00 10.41
C LYS A 14 3.43 -14.13 9.01
N ASP A 15 2.77 -13.53 8.04
CA ASP A 15 3.23 -13.57 6.65
C ASP A 15 4.54 -12.81 6.45
N VAL A 16 4.62 -11.57 6.95
CA VAL A 16 5.85 -10.77 6.78
C VAL A 16 7.01 -11.40 7.53
N SER A 17 6.77 -11.95 8.72
CA SER A 17 7.84 -12.56 9.52
C SER A 17 8.36 -13.86 8.91
N SER A 18 7.60 -14.50 8.01
CA SER A 18 8.08 -15.69 7.30
C SER A 18 9.15 -15.33 6.26
N ARG A 19 9.19 -14.08 5.81
CA ARG A 19 10.15 -13.60 4.81
C ARG A 19 11.28 -12.76 5.42
N LEU A 20 10.97 -11.97 6.45
CA LEU A 20 11.94 -11.08 7.09
C LEU A 20 12.23 -11.63 8.51
N PRO A 21 13.48 -12.00 8.80
CA PRO A 21 13.80 -12.83 9.97
C PRO A 21 13.69 -12.17 11.34
N ASN A 22 13.60 -10.84 11.42
CA ASN A 22 13.47 -10.19 12.72
C ASN A 22 12.74 -8.85 12.62
N ASP A 23 12.24 -8.38 13.78
CA ASP A 23 11.43 -7.17 13.84
C ASP A 23 12.21 -5.90 13.47
N ALA A 24 13.50 -5.87 13.77
CA ALA A 24 14.33 -4.71 13.39
C ALA A 24 14.38 -4.54 11.88
N LEU A 25 14.46 -5.63 11.15
CA LEU A 25 14.48 -5.61 9.69
C LEU A 25 13.10 -5.20 9.15
N ILE A 26 12.03 -5.72 9.74
CA ILE A 26 10.66 -5.34 9.36
C ILE A 26 10.46 -3.83 9.55
N LYS A 27 10.86 -3.29 10.71
CA LYS A 27 10.79 -1.84 10.96
C LYS A 27 11.52 -1.03 9.91
N ARG A 28 12.70 -1.50 9.53
CA ARG A 28 13.52 -0.82 8.52
C ARG A 28 12.79 -0.76 7.18
N PHE A 29 12.18 -1.85 6.76
CA PHE A 29 11.42 -1.88 5.51
C PHE A 29 10.13 -1.06 5.60
N LEU A 30 9.47 -1.03 6.75
CA LEU A 30 8.32 -0.16 6.94
C LEU A 30 8.71 1.31 6.85
N GLY A 31 9.91 1.66 7.38
CA GLY A 31 10.46 3.00 7.21
C GLY A 31 10.67 3.35 5.75
N LYS A 32 11.16 2.40 4.95
CA LYS A 32 11.32 2.61 3.50
C LYS A 32 9.98 2.77 2.81
N PHE A 33 8.93 2.07 3.27
CA PHE A 33 7.59 2.25 2.74
C PHE A 33 7.13 3.70 2.85
N THR A 34 7.48 4.39 3.93
CA THR A 34 7.09 5.79 4.11
C THR A 34 7.77 6.72 3.09
N GLN A 35 8.85 6.26 2.46
CA GLN A 35 9.57 7.01 1.42
C GLN A 35 9.12 6.63 0.02
N ASP A 36 8.31 5.58 -0.12
CA ASP A 36 7.85 5.11 -1.42
C ASP A 36 6.88 6.11 -2.04
N GLN A 37 7.08 6.41 -3.32
CA GLN A 37 6.32 7.45 -4.02
C GLN A 37 5.15 6.92 -4.83
N SER A 38 4.96 5.60 -4.89
CA SER A 38 3.96 5.02 -5.79
C SER A 38 2.53 5.40 -5.45
N PHE A 39 2.18 5.56 -4.16
CA PHE A 39 0.85 6.01 -3.80
C PHE A 39 0.58 7.43 -4.31
N GLY A 40 1.53 8.34 -4.11
CA GLY A 40 1.41 9.73 -4.60
C GLY A 40 1.35 9.79 -6.13
N GLU A 41 2.12 8.96 -6.81
CA GLU A 41 2.09 8.87 -8.26
C GLU A 41 0.74 8.34 -8.76
N LEU A 42 0.17 7.33 -8.06
CA LEU A 42 -1.16 6.81 -8.37
C LEU A 42 -2.21 7.92 -8.24
N LYS A 43 -2.18 8.66 -7.13
CA LYS A 43 -3.12 9.74 -6.89
C LYS A 43 -3.04 10.79 -8.00
N ALA A 44 -1.83 11.23 -8.33
CA ALA A 44 -1.62 12.25 -9.35
C ALA A 44 -2.10 11.78 -10.73
N ALA A 45 -1.82 10.52 -11.08
CA ALA A 45 -2.21 9.96 -12.36
C ALA A 45 -3.74 9.83 -12.47
N LEU A 46 -4.41 9.43 -11.38
CA LEU A 46 -5.87 9.36 -11.37
C LEU A 46 -6.50 10.75 -11.53
N GLU A 47 -5.93 11.76 -10.87
CA GLU A 47 -6.40 13.14 -11.01
C GLU A 47 -6.19 13.67 -12.42
N ALA A 48 -5.08 13.30 -13.06
CA ALA A 48 -4.76 13.69 -14.44
C ALA A 48 -5.49 12.84 -15.48
N GLU A 49 -6.27 11.86 -15.06
CA GLU A 49 -6.96 10.91 -15.93
C GLU A 49 -6.00 10.17 -16.87
N ASP A 50 -4.80 9.90 -16.34
CA ASP A 50 -3.73 9.19 -17.06
C ASP A 50 -3.77 7.71 -16.69
N THR A 51 -4.57 6.94 -17.44
CA THR A 51 -4.82 5.52 -17.14
C THR A 51 -3.52 4.70 -17.15
N GLU A 52 -2.64 4.95 -18.11
CA GLU A 52 -1.40 4.18 -18.24
C GLU A 52 -0.48 4.38 -17.04
N ASN A 53 -0.22 5.63 -16.65
CA ASN A 53 0.62 5.91 -15.50
C ASN A 53 -0.04 5.51 -14.19
N ALA A 54 -1.38 5.63 -14.10
CA ALA A 54 -2.12 5.16 -12.92
C ALA A 54 -1.96 3.65 -12.76
N PHE A 55 -2.07 2.90 -13.86
CA PHE A 55 -1.88 1.45 -13.80
C PHE A 55 -0.47 1.10 -13.35
N ARG A 56 0.54 1.77 -13.92
CA ARG A 56 1.94 1.52 -13.56
C ARG A 56 2.21 1.76 -12.07
N ALA A 57 1.70 2.88 -11.55
CA ALA A 57 1.86 3.23 -10.14
C ALA A 57 1.12 2.25 -9.22
N ALA A 58 -0.11 1.87 -9.58
CA ALA A 58 -0.89 0.91 -8.82
C ALA A 58 -0.21 -0.47 -8.80
N HIS A 59 0.32 -0.90 -9.93
CA HIS A 59 1.03 -2.18 -10.04
C HIS A 59 2.26 -2.20 -9.14
N THR A 60 3.02 -1.12 -9.13
CA THR A 60 4.20 -0.97 -8.26
C THR A 60 3.77 -1.02 -6.79
N LEU A 61 2.77 -0.25 -6.42
CA LEU A 61 2.27 -0.19 -5.04
C LEU A 61 1.74 -1.56 -4.58
N LYS A 62 1.05 -2.27 -5.47
CA LYS A 62 0.57 -3.62 -5.18
C LYS A 62 1.74 -4.54 -4.77
N GLY A 63 2.84 -4.49 -5.52
CA GLY A 63 4.04 -5.27 -5.22
C GLY A 63 4.66 -4.89 -3.89
N VAL A 64 4.73 -3.59 -3.59
CA VAL A 64 5.29 -3.09 -2.32
C VAL A 64 4.44 -3.59 -1.14
N CYS A 65 3.12 -3.47 -1.25
CA CYS A 65 2.22 -3.97 -0.20
C CYS A 65 2.36 -5.48 -0.01
N ALA A 66 2.46 -6.24 -1.09
CA ALA A 66 2.61 -7.69 -1.03
C ALA A 66 3.90 -8.09 -0.32
N ASN A 67 5.01 -7.44 -0.65
CA ASN A 67 6.31 -7.74 -0.05
C ASN A 67 6.34 -7.48 1.45
N LEU A 68 5.60 -6.49 1.91
CA LEU A 68 5.54 -6.12 3.32
C LEU A 68 4.32 -6.67 4.04
N SER A 69 3.50 -7.45 3.36
CA SER A 69 2.25 -8.02 3.91
C SER A 69 1.33 -6.95 4.51
N ILE A 70 1.30 -5.79 3.86
CA ILE A 70 0.38 -4.70 4.20
C ILE A 70 -0.94 -5.01 3.48
N THR A 71 -1.69 -5.95 4.05
CA THR A 71 -2.85 -6.55 3.39
C THR A 71 -4.08 -5.64 3.37
N ASN A 72 -4.23 -4.76 4.35
CA ASN A 72 -5.40 -3.89 4.41
C ASN A 72 -5.42 -2.92 3.23
N LEU A 73 -4.34 -2.16 3.05
CA LEU A 73 -4.18 -1.30 1.89
C LEU A 73 -4.07 -2.11 0.61
N GLY A 74 -3.32 -3.21 0.67
CA GLY A 74 -3.05 -4.05 -0.49
C GLY A 74 -4.31 -4.58 -1.17
N ALA A 75 -5.33 -4.94 -0.39
CA ALA A 75 -6.60 -5.44 -0.96
C ALA A 75 -7.25 -4.40 -1.88
N ASP A 76 -7.26 -3.14 -1.46
CA ASP A 76 -7.83 -2.07 -2.27
C ASP A 76 -6.96 -1.77 -3.50
N VAL A 77 -5.64 -1.80 -3.31
CA VAL A 77 -4.70 -1.54 -4.41
C VAL A 77 -4.79 -2.62 -5.49
N ILE A 78 -4.97 -3.88 -5.09
CA ILE A 78 -5.19 -4.98 -6.04
C ILE A 78 -6.42 -4.72 -6.89
N GLU A 79 -7.52 -4.32 -6.26
CA GLU A 79 -8.76 -4.05 -6.97
C GLU A 79 -8.64 -2.86 -7.92
N ILE A 80 -8.02 -1.78 -7.46
CA ILE A 80 -7.74 -0.61 -8.30
C ILE A 80 -6.87 -1.00 -9.50
N THR A 81 -5.83 -1.80 -9.26
CA THR A 81 -4.93 -2.25 -10.32
C THR A 81 -5.69 -3.01 -11.41
N GLU A 82 -6.61 -3.89 -11.01
CA GLU A 82 -7.39 -4.68 -11.97
C GLU A 82 -8.36 -3.81 -12.76
N LYS A 83 -8.98 -2.81 -12.15
CA LYS A 83 -9.83 -1.85 -12.88
C LYS A 83 -9.01 -1.09 -13.91
N LEU A 84 -7.82 -0.64 -13.54
CA LEU A 84 -6.93 0.09 -14.46
C LEU A 84 -6.41 -0.82 -15.56
N ARG A 85 -6.12 -2.09 -15.26
CA ARG A 85 -5.70 -3.05 -16.27
C ARG A 85 -6.77 -3.19 -17.37
N GLY A 86 -8.02 -3.17 -17.00
CA GLY A 86 -9.15 -3.23 -17.94
C GLY A 86 -9.49 -1.90 -18.57
N GLY A 87 -8.72 -0.84 -18.29
CA GLY A 87 -8.98 0.49 -18.86
C GLY A 87 -10.14 1.24 -18.18
N ASN A 88 -10.59 0.77 -17.02
CA ASN A 88 -11.75 1.36 -16.34
C ASN A 88 -11.31 2.41 -15.32
N LEU A 89 -10.96 3.58 -15.80
CA LEU A 89 -10.50 4.69 -14.97
C LEU A 89 -11.56 5.15 -13.96
N ASP A 90 -12.81 5.23 -14.37
CA ASP A 90 -13.89 5.72 -13.51
C ASP A 90 -14.08 4.83 -12.28
N GLU A 91 -14.06 3.51 -12.47
CA GLU A 91 -14.20 2.58 -11.35
C GLU A 91 -12.98 2.65 -10.42
N ALA A 92 -11.78 2.79 -10.98
CA ALA A 92 -10.57 2.96 -10.18
C ALA A 92 -10.65 4.22 -9.31
N ARG A 93 -11.14 5.32 -9.88
CA ARG A 93 -11.29 6.58 -9.15
C ARG A 93 -12.33 6.47 -8.02
N LYS A 94 -13.38 5.67 -8.21
CA LYS A 94 -14.38 5.45 -7.16
C LYS A 94 -13.81 4.65 -5.99
N LEU A 95 -12.88 3.75 -6.25
CA LEU A 95 -12.24 2.94 -5.22
C LEU A 95 -11.13 3.67 -4.48
N PHE A 96 -10.58 4.71 -5.07
CA PHE A 96 -9.40 5.38 -4.53
C PHE A 96 -9.60 5.99 -3.13
N PRO A 97 -10.72 6.66 -2.80
CA PRO A 97 -10.90 7.25 -1.47
C PRO A 97 -10.75 6.25 -0.32
N GLN A 98 -11.21 5.02 -0.51
CA GLN A 98 -11.07 3.97 0.48
C GLN A 98 -9.59 3.55 0.64
N ALA A 99 -8.87 3.44 -0.46
CA ALA A 99 -7.44 3.15 -0.44
C ALA A 99 -6.66 4.28 0.22
N GLU A 100 -7.04 5.52 -0.05
CA GLU A 100 -6.39 6.69 0.55
C GLU A 100 -6.54 6.69 2.07
N GLU A 101 -7.73 6.35 2.58
CA GLU A 101 -7.96 6.24 4.02
C GLU A 101 -7.08 5.14 4.63
N LYS A 102 -7.00 3.99 3.99
CA LYS A 102 -6.14 2.90 4.47
C LYS A 102 -4.67 3.25 4.41
N TYR A 103 -4.26 4.01 3.40
CA TYR A 103 -2.89 4.51 3.31
C TYR A 103 -2.58 5.43 4.49
N ARG A 104 -3.50 6.36 4.80
CA ARG A 104 -3.35 7.27 5.94
C ARG A 104 -3.20 6.48 7.25
N MET A 105 -4.06 5.48 7.46
CA MET A 105 -4.00 4.63 8.65
C MET A 105 -2.69 3.86 8.73
N THR A 106 -2.20 3.37 7.59
CA THR A 106 -0.92 2.66 7.52
C THR A 106 0.24 3.56 7.92
N MET A 107 0.27 4.77 7.37
CA MET A 107 1.33 5.73 7.68
C MET A 107 1.30 6.14 9.15
N GLU A 108 0.11 6.34 9.72
CA GLU A 108 -0.04 6.66 11.14
C GLU A 108 0.47 5.52 12.03
N ALA A 109 0.13 4.28 11.69
CA ALA A 109 0.56 3.12 12.46
C ALA A 109 2.09 3.00 12.45
N ILE A 110 2.70 3.17 11.27
CA ILE A 110 4.16 3.10 11.14
C ILE A 110 4.83 4.22 11.96
N ALA A 111 4.25 5.41 11.96
CA ALA A 111 4.79 6.54 12.73
C ALA A 111 4.78 6.29 14.25
N LYS A 112 3.96 5.37 14.72
CA LYS A 112 3.87 5.02 16.15
C LYS A 112 4.80 3.87 16.56
N LEU A 113 5.59 3.35 15.64
CA LEU A 113 6.57 2.30 15.97
C LEU A 113 7.66 2.85 16.88
N ASP A 114 7.99 2.05 17.87
CA ASP A 114 9.07 2.38 18.83
C ASP A 114 10.45 2.37 18.18
#